data_b34ecd4c49c23d7b63ce1b986b4082e4
#
_entry.id   b34ecd4c49c23d7b63ce1b986b4082e4
#
_cell.length_a   1.000
_cell.length_b   1.000
_cell.length_c   1.000
_cell.angle_alpha   90.00
_cell.angle_beta   90.00
_cell.angle_gamma   90.00
#
_symmetry.space_group_name_H-M   'P 1'
#
loop_
_entity.id
_entity.type
_entity.pdbx_description
1 polymer ?
#
loop_
_entity_poly.entity_id
_entity_poly.type
_entity_poly.pdbx_seq_one_letter_code
_entity_poly.pdbx_strand_id
1 'polypeptide(L)'
;MRHQGVHYDTGTVFRGPGYAISTRRTALDMSVVRRELEIVRDDLHANAVRIVGSDLGPMTAVAEIALELGLEVWFSPAFFEHSLEETAARLVAAAEAATPLCTAHPGRVVFVAGSELTLFGPGLVVGKSVT
;
A
#
# COMPACT_ATOMS: atom_id res chain seq x y z
N MET A 1 11.77 19.30 -7.25
CA MET A 1 11.31 18.37 -6.20
C MET A 1 12.01 17.04 -6.42
N ARG A 2 12.54 16.38 -5.37
CA ARG A 2 13.30 15.14 -5.52
C ARG A 2 12.41 13.93 -5.81
N HIS A 3 11.22 13.91 -5.22
CA HIS A 3 10.21 12.88 -5.41
C HIS A 3 8.89 13.53 -5.81
N GLN A 4 8.32 13.02 -6.90
CA GLN A 4 6.97 13.32 -7.36
C GLN A 4 6.26 11.98 -7.47
N GLY A 5 5.25 11.76 -6.64
CA GLY A 5 4.60 10.47 -6.54
C GLY A 5 3.08 10.58 -6.56
N VAL A 6 2.45 9.49 -6.95
CA VAL A 6 1.02 9.29 -6.89
C VAL A 6 0.67 8.13 -5.97
N HIS A 7 -0.56 8.12 -5.51
CA HIS A 7 -1.12 7.01 -4.73
C HIS A 7 -1.80 6.02 -5.69
N TYR A 8 -1.46 4.73 -5.56
CA TYR A 8 -2.07 3.64 -6.32
C TYR A 8 -2.73 2.65 -5.35
N ASP A 9 -4.05 2.53 -5.43
CA ASP A 9 -4.84 1.66 -4.57
C ASP A 9 -5.07 0.30 -5.26
N THR A 10 -4.58 -0.77 -4.64
CA THR A 10 -4.76 -2.15 -5.09
C THR A 10 -6.00 -2.82 -4.49
N GLY A 11 -6.71 -2.12 -3.63
CA GLY A 11 -7.93 -2.58 -2.97
C GLY A 11 -7.81 -2.54 -1.45
N THR A 12 -8.53 -1.61 -0.87
CA THR A 12 -8.68 -1.47 0.58
C THR A 12 -10.10 -1.75 1.00
N VAL A 13 -10.27 -2.27 2.20
CA VAL A 13 -11.58 -2.43 2.84
C VAL A 13 -11.53 -1.68 4.16
N PHE A 14 -12.38 -0.69 4.29
CA PHE A 14 -12.59 0.04 5.52
C PHE A 14 -14.04 -0.11 5.97
N ARG A 15 -14.25 -0.44 7.23
CA ARG A 15 -15.57 -0.56 7.84
C ARG A 15 -15.62 0.35 9.06
N GLY A 16 -16.66 1.14 9.17
CA GLY A 16 -16.94 1.96 10.33
C GLY A 16 -18.38 1.73 10.83
N PRO A 17 -18.79 2.32 11.95
CA PRO A 17 -20.12 2.20 12.48
C PRO A 17 -21.17 2.63 11.45
N GLY A 18 -21.92 1.65 10.92
CA GLY A 18 -23.00 1.90 9.95
C GLY A 18 -22.60 2.12 8.49
N TYR A 19 -21.31 1.99 8.15
CA TYR A 19 -20.85 2.07 6.76
C TYR A 19 -19.68 1.12 6.46
N ALA A 20 -19.56 0.75 5.19
CA ALA A 20 -18.39 0.05 4.67
C ALA A 20 -17.98 0.67 3.34
N ILE A 21 -16.71 0.99 3.20
CA ILE A 21 -16.12 1.45 1.95
C ILE A 21 -15.16 0.36 1.49
N SER A 22 -15.31 -0.05 0.24
CA SER A 22 -14.39 -1.00 -0.38
C SER A 22 -13.97 -0.47 -1.74
N THR A 23 -12.68 -0.31 -1.94
CA THR A 23 -12.07 -0.04 -3.24
C THR A 23 -11.62 -1.32 -3.92
N ARG A 24 -11.92 -2.48 -3.31
CA ARG A 24 -11.53 -3.79 -3.81
C ARG A 24 -12.07 -4.01 -5.21
N ARG A 25 -11.18 -4.17 -6.17
CA ARG A 25 -11.52 -4.62 -7.52
C ARG A 25 -11.72 -6.14 -7.51
N THR A 26 -12.63 -6.67 -8.31
CA THR A 26 -12.92 -8.13 -8.39
C THR A 26 -11.70 -8.93 -8.87
N ALA A 27 -10.87 -8.32 -9.71
CA ALA A 27 -9.53 -8.78 -10.10
C ALA A 27 -8.74 -7.57 -10.59
N LEU A 28 -7.43 -7.54 -10.29
CA LEU A 28 -6.51 -6.60 -10.90
C LEU A 28 -5.98 -7.24 -12.21
N ASP A 29 -6.28 -6.62 -13.33
CA ASP A 29 -5.66 -6.97 -14.60
C ASP A 29 -4.27 -6.32 -14.66
N MET A 30 -3.21 -7.13 -14.62
CA MET A 30 -1.83 -6.64 -14.60
C MET A 30 -1.43 -5.93 -15.89
N SER A 31 -2.11 -6.16 -17.01
CA SER A 31 -1.89 -5.40 -18.24
C SER A 31 -2.44 -3.98 -18.13
N VAL A 32 -3.58 -3.81 -17.47
CA VAL A 32 -4.15 -2.49 -17.16
C VAL A 32 -3.29 -1.77 -16.14
N VAL A 33 -2.86 -2.45 -15.07
CA VAL A 33 -1.94 -1.91 -14.06
C VAL A 33 -0.67 -1.37 -14.71
N ARG A 34 -0.04 -2.15 -15.59
CA ARG A 34 1.16 -1.71 -16.31
C ARG A 34 0.90 -0.44 -17.12
N ARG A 35 -0.17 -0.39 -17.87
CA ARG A 35 -0.54 0.79 -18.66
C ARG A 35 -0.81 2.02 -17.76
N GLU A 36 -1.51 1.85 -16.65
CA GLU A 36 -1.77 2.92 -15.69
C GLU A 36 -0.44 3.47 -15.10
N LEU A 37 0.49 2.58 -14.75
CA LEU A 37 1.80 2.97 -14.22
C LEU A 37 2.71 3.60 -15.29
N GLU A 38 2.60 3.21 -16.56
CA GLU A 38 3.25 3.90 -17.68
C GLU A 38 2.74 5.34 -17.81
N ILE A 39 1.42 5.56 -17.71
CA ILE A 39 0.84 6.92 -17.69
C ILE A 39 1.38 7.73 -16.49
N VAL A 40 1.47 7.10 -15.31
CA VAL A 40 2.03 7.75 -14.12
C VAL A 40 3.47 8.21 -14.37
N ARG A 41 4.30 7.39 -15.00
CA ARG A 41 5.68 7.71 -15.32
C ARG A 41 5.79 8.74 -16.45
N ASP A 42 5.11 8.51 -17.56
CA ASP A 42 5.36 9.21 -18.82
C ASP A 42 4.52 10.48 -18.96
N ASP A 43 3.25 10.44 -18.59
CA ASP A 43 2.34 11.58 -18.76
C ASP A 43 2.31 12.48 -17.52
N LEU A 44 2.34 11.88 -16.32
CA LEU A 44 2.37 12.64 -15.07
C LEU A 44 3.80 12.98 -14.62
N HIS A 45 4.82 12.44 -15.29
CA HIS A 45 6.23 12.61 -14.95
C HIS A 45 6.56 12.30 -13.49
N ALA A 46 5.82 11.36 -12.90
CA ALA A 46 6.08 10.88 -11.55
C ALA A 46 7.27 9.92 -11.56
N ASN A 47 8.07 9.95 -10.49
CA ASN A 47 9.21 9.06 -10.28
C ASN A 47 9.01 8.12 -9.10
N ALA A 48 7.88 8.21 -8.41
CA ALA A 48 7.52 7.36 -7.28
C ALA A 48 6.03 7.01 -7.30
N VAL A 49 5.69 5.86 -6.73
CA VAL A 49 4.32 5.45 -6.50
C VAL A 49 4.16 4.88 -5.10
N ARG A 50 3.15 5.37 -4.36
CA ARG A 50 2.74 4.78 -3.09
C ARG A 50 1.67 3.74 -3.37
N ILE A 51 2.00 2.47 -3.18
CA ILE A 51 1.08 1.35 -3.37
C ILE A 51 0.40 1.05 -2.03
N VAL A 52 -0.91 1.13 -2.02
CA VAL A 52 -1.73 0.89 -0.84
C VAL A 52 -2.70 -0.26 -1.10
N GLY A 53 -2.89 -1.09 -0.10
CA GLY A 53 -3.85 -2.20 -0.18
C GLY A 53 -3.90 -3.02 1.11
N SER A 54 -4.91 -3.86 1.20
CA SER A 54 -5.08 -4.79 2.33
C SER A 54 -4.63 -6.23 2.00
N ASP A 55 -4.34 -6.51 0.73
CA ASP A 55 -3.91 -7.82 0.24
C ASP A 55 -2.49 -7.71 -0.33
N LEU A 56 -1.56 -8.45 0.27
CA LEU A 56 -0.15 -8.39 -0.06
C LEU A 56 0.17 -8.93 -1.46
N GLY A 57 -0.58 -9.91 -1.95
CA GLY A 57 -0.37 -10.50 -3.28
C GLY A 57 -0.48 -9.46 -4.41
N PRO A 58 -1.65 -8.81 -4.57
CA PRO A 58 -1.82 -7.72 -5.53
C PRO A 58 -0.83 -6.56 -5.32
N MET A 59 -0.54 -6.19 -4.07
CA MET A 59 0.41 -5.12 -3.78
C MET A 59 1.81 -5.45 -4.29
N THR A 60 2.28 -6.68 -4.05
CA THR A 60 3.60 -7.15 -4.51
C THR A 60 3.68 -7.16 -6.03
N ALA A 61 2.67 -7.70 -6.70
CA ALA A 61 2.63 -7.75 -8.17
C ALA A 61 2.66 -6.35 -8.81
N VAL A 62 1.91 -5.39 -8.23
CA VAL A 62 1.94 -3.98 -8.69
C VAL A 62 3.30 -3.34 -8.42
N ALA A 63 3.92 -3.65 -7.27
CA ALA A 63 5.23 -3.13 -6.91
C ALA A 63 6.32 -3.62 -7.88
N GLU A 64 6.29 -4.89 -8.28
CA GLU A 64 7.20 -5.45 -9.28
C GLU A 64 7.11 -4.70 -10.60
N ILE A 65 5.89 -4.47 -11.12
CA ILE A 65 5.67 -3.72 -12.36
C ILE A 65 6.18 -2.28 -12.23
N ALA A 66 5.91 -1.61 -11.11
CA ALA A 66 6.37 -0.24 -10.88
C ALA A 66 7.92 -0.15 -10.87
N LEU A 67 8.58 -1.11 -10.22
CA LEU A 67 10.05 -1.20 -10.16
C LEU A 67 10.66 -1.50 -11.53
N GLU A 68 10.06 -2.40 -12.33
CA GLU A 68 10.46 -2.65 -13.72
C GLU A 68 10.37 -1.38 -14.58
N LEU A 69 9.33 -0.58 -14.39
CA LEU A 69 9.13 0.68 -15.09
C LEU A 69 10.05 1.82 -14.61
N GLY A 70 10.85 1.59 -13.59
CA GLY A 70 11.79 2.58 -13.10
C GLY A 70 11.24 3.50 -12.00
N LEU A 71 10.03 3.26 -11.49
CA LEU A 71 9.45 4.03 -10.39
C LEU A 71 10.02 3.60 -9.03
N GLU A 72 10.19 4.53 -8.10
CA GLU A 72 10.40 4.24 -6.69
C GLU A 72 9.08 3.77 -6.08
N VAL A 73 9.11 2.73 -5.26
CA VAL A 73 7.92 2.15 -4.63
C VAL A 73 7.88 2.47 -3.14
N TRP A 74 6.77 3.05 -2.69
CA TRP A 74 6.43 3.18 -1.29
C TRP A 74 5.38 2.11 -0.96
N PHE A 75 5.83 0.99 -0.44
CA PHE A 75 4.98 -0.15 -0.09
C PHE A 75 4.26 0.11 1.23
N SER A 76 2.96 0.39 1.17
CA SER A 76 2.17 0.93 2.27
C SER A 76 0.93 0.05 2.54
N PRO A 77 1.07 -1.05 3.29
CA PRO A 77 -0.07 -1.89 3.64
C PRO A 77 -1.07 -1.13 4.51
N ALA A 78 -2.36 -1.30 4.22
CA ALA A 78 -3.46 -0.69 4.94
C ALA A 78 -4.23 -1.75 5.72
N PHE A 79 -4.11 -1.70 7.03
CA PHE A 79 -4.81 -2.59 7.96
C PHE A 79 -5.70 -1.76 8.88
N PHE A 80 -7.00 -1.81 8.63
CA PHE A 80 -8.01 -1.10 9.40
C PHE A 80 -8.77 -2.08 10.30
N GLU A 81 -9.16 -1.61 11.50
CA GLU A 81 -10.05 -2.34 12.41
C GLU A 81 -9.47 -3.66 12.98
N HIS A 82 -8.16 -3.81 12.98
CA HIS A 82 -7.46 -4.92 13.63
C HIS A 82 -7.00 -4.54 15.03
N SER A 83 -6.94 -5.52 15.93
CA SER A 83 -6.28 -5.34 17.22
C SER A 83 -4.81 -4.97 17.05
N LEU A 84 -4.18 -4.45 18.09
CA LEU A 84 -2.76 -4.13 18.07
C LEU A 84 -1.89 -5.34 17.71
N GLU A 85 -2.22 -6.50 18.26
CA GLU A 85 -1.51 -7.76 17.99
C GLU A 85 -1.68 -8.21 16.53
N GLU A 86 -2.90 -8.18 16.01
CA GLU A 86 -3.18 -8.50 14.60
C GLU A 86 -2.50 -7.53 13.65
N THR A 87 -2.52 -6.23 13.97
CA THR A 87 -1.83 -5.20 13.18
C THR A 87 -0.32 -5.45 13.15
N ALA A 88 0.29 -5.76 14.29
CA ALA A 88 1.70 -6.08 14.37
C ALA A 88 2.06 -7.32 13.54
N ALA A 89 1.28 -8.40 13.66
CA ALA A 89 1.50 -9.61 12.87
C ALA A 89 1.38 -9.36 11.36
N ARG A 90 0.40 -8.57 10.95
CA ARG A 90 0.21 -8.19 9.54
C ARG A 90 1.33 -7.30 9.01
N LEU A 91 1.84 -6.38 9.83
CA LEU A 91 2.99 -5.55 9.46
C LEU A 91 4.26 -6.39 9.28
N VAL A 92 4.48 -7.39 10.12
CA VAL A 92 5.59 -8.34 9.95
C VAL A 92 5.46 -9.09 8.64
N ALA A 93 4.29 -9.68 8.35
CA ALA A 93 4.04 -10.38 7.08
C ALA A 93 4.22 -9.46 5.86
N ALA A 94 3.80 -8.20 5.97
CA ALA A 94 3.99 -7.22 4.91
C ALA A 94 5.48 -6.84 4.71
N ALA A 95 6.24 -6.72 5.78
CA ALA A 95 7.68 -6.50 5.70
C ALA A 95 8.42 -7.69 5.08
N GLU A 96 8.02 -8.91 5.43
CA GLU A 96 8.52 -10.14 4.80
C GLU A 96 8.21 -10.17 3.29
N ALA A 97 7.01 -9.79 2.89
CA ALA A 97 6.62 -9.70 1.47
C ALA A 97 7.41 -8.62 0.71
N ALA A 98 7.75 -7.50 1.36
CA ALA A 98 8.53 -6.42 0.76
C ALA A 98 10.05 -6.73 0.70
N THR A 99 10.55 -7.64 1.52
CA THR A 99 11.99 -7.94 1.62
C THR A 99 12.62 -8.36 0.29
N PRO A 100 12.02 -9.26 -0.53
CA PRO A 100 12.56 -9.60 -1.84
C PRO A 100 12.66 -8.40 -2.78
N LEU A 101 11.67 -7.50 -2.75
CA LEU A 101 11.67 -6.28 -3.56
C LEU A 101 12.80 -5.34 -3.15
N CYS A 102 13.01 -5.16 -1.83
CA CYS A 102 14.12 -4.35 -1.30
C CYS A 102 15.49 -4.93 -1.70
N THR A 103 15.62 -6.25 -1.69
CA THR A 103 16.87 -6.95 -2.03
C THR A 103 17.17 -6.85 -3.53
N ALA A 104 16.17 -7.02 -4.37
CA ALA A 104 16.33 -6.93 -5.83
C ALA A 104 16.51 -5.49 -6.33
N HIS A 105 15.99 -4.51 -5.59
CA HIS A 105 16.00 -3.09 -5.98
C HIS A 105 16.50 -2.19 -4.84
N PRO A 106 17.79 -2.26 -4.47
CA PRO A 106 18.34 -1.49 -3.36
C PRO A 106 18.09 0.01 -3.48
N GLY A 107 17.56 0.62 -2.42
CA GLY A 107 17.29 2.05 -2.33
C GLY A 107 16.08 2.55 -3.14
N ARG A 108 15.31 1.64 -3.74
CA ARG A 108 14.12 2.00 -4.54
C ARG A 108 12.79 1.57 -3.90
N VAL A 109 12.85 0.90 -2.77
CA VAL A 109 11.66 0.48 -2.02
C VAL A 109 11.69 1.10 -0.64
N VAL A 110 10.61 1.80 -0.28
CA VAL A 110 10.35 2.35 1.05
C VAL A 110 9.19 1.57 1.67
N PHE A 111 9.42 0.94 2.80
CA PHE A 111 8.35 0.29 3.56
C PHE A 111 7.69 1.30 4.49
N VAL A 112 6.39 1.52 4.32
CA VAL A 112 5.58 2.41 5.16
C VAL A 112 4.87 1.58 6.21
N ALA A 113 5.39 1.58 7.44
CA ALA A 113 4.94 0.73 8.53
C ALA A 113 3.55 1.07 9.11
N GLY A 114 2.87 2.05 8.56
CA GLY A 114 1.51 2.38 8.98
C GLY A 114 1.05 3.74 8.47
N SER A 115 -0.25 3.87 8.31
CA SER A 115 -0.92 5.11 7.95
C SER A 115 -2.12 5.28 8.86
N GLU A 116 -2.19 6.41 9.55
CA GLU A 116 -3.32 6.77 10.43
C GLU A 116 -3.64 5.71 11.50
N LEU A 117 -2.61 5.03 12.02
CA LEU A 117 -2.77 3.94 12.98
C LEU A 117 -3.53 4.37 14.25
N THR A 118 -3.35 5.62 14.69
CA THR A 118 -4.06 6.18 15.84
C THR A 118 -5.55 6.45 15.58
N LEU A 119 -5.92 6.59 14.32
CA LEU A 119 -7.31 6.81 13.90
C LEU A 119 -8.06 5.49 13.70
N PHE A 120 -7.40 4.50 13.09
CA PHE A 120 -8.04 3.27 12.64
C PHE A 120 -7.60 2.01 13.41
N GLY A 121 -6.58 2.12 14.28
CA GLY A 121 -6.08 0.99 15.07
C GLY A 121 -6.64 0.96 16.49
N PRO A 122 -7.58 0.06 16.81
CA PRO A 122 -8.06 -0.10 18.18
C PRO A 122 -6.90 -0.39 19.14
N GLY A 123 -6.84 0.31 20.26
CA GLY A 123 -5.82 0.07 21.30
C GLY A 123 -4.49 0.83 21.13
N LEU A 124 -4.30 1.57 20.04
CA LEU A 124 -3.12 2.43 19.85
C LEU A 124 -3.23 3.78 20.57
N VAL A 125 -4.44 4.18 20.93
CA VAL A 125 -4.70 5.37 21.75
C VAL A 125 -5.48 4.98 22.99
N VAL A 126 -5.12 5.53 24.14
CA VAL A 126 -5.85 5.30 25.39
C VAL A 126 -7.21 6.01 25.32
N GLY A 127 -8.31 5.24 25.36
CA GLY A 127 -9.67 5.75 25.30
C GLY A 127 -10.54 4.98 24.31
N LYS A 128 -11.75 5.49 24.08
CA LYS A 128 -12.62 4.98 23.02
C LYS A 128 -12.12 5.52 21.68
N SER A 129 -12.28 4.73 20.61
CA SER A 129 -12.00 5.10 19.23
C SER A 129 -12.44 6.51 18.89
N VAL A 130 -11.69 7.20 18.05
CA VAL A 130 -11.99 8.58 17.59
C VAL A 130 -13.20 8.59 16.63
N THR A 131 -13.71 7.40 16.26
CA THR A 131 -14.88 7.21 15.39
C THR A 131 -16.07 6.67 16.18
#